data_2c0ebc9920b4118e2709e4e3e70bf326
#
_entry.id   2c0ebc9920b4118e2709e4e3e70bf326
#
_cell.length_a   1.000
_cell.length_b   1.000
_cell.length_c   1.000
_cell.angle_alpha   90.00
_cell.angle_beta   90.00
_cell.angle_gamma   90.00
#
_symmetry.space_group_name_H-M   'P 1'
#
loop_
_entity.id
_entity.type
_entity.pdbx_description
1 polymer ?
#
loop_
_entity_poly.entity_id
_entity_poly.type
_entity_poly.pdbx_seq_one_letter_code
_entity_poly.pdbx_strand_id
1 'polypeptide(L)'
;MVLVKKANGKWRMCVDFTDMNKACPKDSYPLPNIDALVDSASGCKMLRVLDAFSGYNQIKMHPRDESKMAFMTETCSYCYKVMPFGLKNAGATYQRLMEKVLAPMLGRNVQAYVDDMVVTSHERR
;
A
#
# COMPACT_ATOMS: atom_id res chain seq x y z
N MET A 1 7.53 -3.02 19.15
CA MET A 1 7.19 -1.65 18.67
C MET A 1 8.47 -0.90 18.40
N VAL A 2 8.60 -0.32 17.23
CA VAL A 2 9.83 0.35 16.79
C VAL A 2 9.49 1.78 16.38
N LEU A 3 10.33 2.75 16.79
CA LEU A 3 10.23 4.14 16.36
C LEU A 3 11.22 4.40 15.23
N VAL A 4 10.73 4.87 14.11
CA VAL A 4 11.54 5.21 12.93
C VAL A 4 11.44 6.70 12.65
N LYS A 5 12.59 7.35 12.49
CA LYS A 5 12.65 8.77 12.14
C LYS A 5 12.51 8.95 10.63
N LYS A 6 11.54 9.76 10.20
CA LYS A 6 11.38 10.14 8.80
C LYS A 6 12.39 11.20 8.38
N ALA A 7 12.62 11.34 7.08
CA ALA A 7 13.49 12.36 6.50
C ALA A 7 13.07 13.80 6.89
N ASN A 8 11.78 14.05 7.14
CA ASN A 8 11.26 15.34 7.58
C ASN A 8 11.44 15.61 9.09
N GLY A 9 12.16 14.75 9.82
CA GLY A 9 12.39 14.88 11.26
C GLY A 9 11.27 14.35 12.16
N LYS A 10 10.14 13.98 11.61
CA LYS A 10 9.04 13.37 12.36
C LYS A 10 9.29 11.89 12.63
N TRP A 11 8.75 11.39 13.74
CA TRP A 11 8.83 9.98 14.11
C TRP A 11 7.62 9.20 13.63
N ARG A 12 7.85 7.95 13.22
CA ARG A 12 6.80 6.99 12.90
C ARG A 12 6.90 5.81 13.84
N MET A 13 5.79 5.42 14.43
CA MET A 13 5.67 4.16 15.16
C MET A 13 5.40 3.03 14.17
N CYS A 14 6.20 1.97 14.28
CA CYS A 14 5.99 0.73 13.52
C CYS A 14 5.91 -0.44 14.48
N VAL A 15 5.03 -1.38 14.20
CA VAL A 15 4.98 -2.66 14.90
C VAL A 15 5.77 -3.68 14.11
N ASP A 16 6.59 -4.48 14.78
CA ASP A 16 7.34 -5.55 14.16
C ASP A 16 6.47 -6.81 14.05
N PHE A 17 6.13 -7.16 12.82
CA PHE A 17 5.35 -8.37 12.50
C PHE A 17 6.22 -9.49 11.90
N THR A 18 7.53 -9.49 12.14
CA THR A 18 8.45 -10.45 11.52
C THR A 18 8.02 -11.89 11.73
N ASP A 19 7.71 -12.27 12.95
CA ASP A 19 7.34 -13.67 13.26
C ASP A 19 6.01 -14.07 12.63
N MET A 20 5.04 -13.16 12.63
CA MET A 20 3.76 -13.39 11.97
C MET A 20 3.92 -13.48 10.46
N ASN A 21 4.76 -12.65 9.86
CA ASN A 21 5.05 -12.70 8.43
C ASN A 21 5.70 -14.01 7.99
N LYS A 22 6.54 -14.61 8.85
CA LYS A 22 7.13 -15.94 8.60
C LYS A 22 6.07 -17.03 8.53
N ALA A 23 5.03 -16.95 9.36
CA ALA A 23 3.94 -17.91 9.40
C ALA A 23 2.88 -17.66 8.32
N CYS A 24 2.86 -16.49 7.73
CA CYS A 24 1.85 -16.10 6.75
C CYS A 24 2.22 -16.63 5.35
N PRO A 25 1.32 -17.33 4.64
CA PRO A 25 1.54 -17.70 3.25
C PRO A 25 1.69 -16.46 2.37
N LYS A 26 2.58 -16.53 1.39
CA LYS A 26 2.77 -15.45 0.43
C LYS A 26 1.56 -15.37 -0.52
N ASP A 27 0.97 -14.19 -0.64
CA ASP A 27 0.01 -13.89 -1.69
C ASP A 27 0.77 -13.71 -3.02
N SER A 28 0.46 -14.56 -3.98
CA SER A 28 1.10 -14.57 -5.29
C SER A 28 0.50 -13.57 -6.29
N TYR A 29 -0.33 -12.65 -5.82
CA TYR A 29 -0.91 -11.62 -6.69
C TYR A 29 0.20 -10.79 -7.35
N PRO A 30 0.21 -10.71 -8.71
CA PRO A 30 1.30 -10.06 -9.41
C PRO A 30 1.27 -8.55 -9.21
N LEU A 31 2.42 -7.98 -8.85
CA LEU A 31 2.61 -6.54 -8.89
C LEU A 31 2.94 -6.10 -10.32
N PRO A 32 2.53 -4.88 -10.73
CA PRO A 32 2.86 -4.36 -12.03
C PRO A 32 4.37 -4.25 -12.23
N ASN A 33 4.82 -4.41 -13.47
CA ASN A 33 6.20 -4.16 -13.84
C ASN A 33 6.45 -2.65 -13.90
N ILE A 34 7.43 -2.16 -13.15
CA ILE A 34 7.77 -0.73 -13.10
C ILE A 34 8.21 -0.22 -14.48
N ASP A 35 8.99 -0.99 -15.22
CA ASP A 35 9.44 -0.61 -16.56
C ASP A 35 8.28 -0.44 -17.53
N ALA A 36 7.28 -1.31 -17.46
CA ALA A 36 6.06 -1.20 -18.26
C ALA A 36 5.24 0.06 -17.88
N LEU A 37 5.23 0.43 -16.61
CA LEU A 37 4.57 1.67 -16.15
C LEU A 37 5.29 2.92 -16.67
N VAL A 38 6.61 2.92 -16.64
CA VAL A 38 7.44 4.01 -17.18
C VAL A 38 7.23 4.14 -18.69
N ASP A 39 7.23 3.04 -19.42
CA ASP A 39 6.99 3.02 -20.87
C ASP A 39 5.58 3.54 -21.20
N SER A 40 4.58 3.20 -20.43
CA SER A 40 3.21 3.70 -20.60
C SER A 40 3.10 5.20 -20.40
N ALA A 41 3.92 5.79 -19.55
CA ALA A 41 3.96 7.23 -19.29
C ALA A 41 4.80 7.98 -20.35
N SER A 42 5.63 7.28 -21.10
CA SER A 42 6.47 7.86 -22.13
C SER A 42 5.62 8.46 -23.26
N GLY A 43 5.99 9.66 -23.71
CA GLY A 43 5.27 10.37 -24.77
C GLY A 43 4.04 11.14 -24.32
N CYS A 44 3.63 11.03 -23.05
CA CYS A 44 2.55 11.84 -22.51
C CYS A 44 3.01 13.27 -22.26
N LYS A 45 2.14 14.24 -22.59
CA LYS A 45 2.45 15.67 -22.40
C LYS A 45 2.32 16.13 -20.97
N MET A 46 1.49 15.46 -20.19
CA MET A 46 1.31 15.74 -18.78
C MET A 46 1.35 14.45 -17.98
N LEU A 47 2.00 14.54 -16.83
CA LEU A 47 2.14 13.42 -15.90
C LEU A 47 1.99 13.96 -14.49
N ARG A 48 1.16 13.28 -13.69
CA ARG A 48 0.98 13.59 -12.27
C ARG A 48 1.07 12.32 -11.45
N VAL A 49 1.88 12.36 -10.42
CA VAL A 49 2.00 11.28 -9.43
C VAL A 49 1.19 11.65 -8.21
N LEU A 50 0.39 10.71 -7.74
CA LEU A 50 -0.44 10.85 -6.56
C LEU A 50 -0.10 9.74 -5.57
N ASP A 51 0.12 10.11 -4.31
CA ASP A 51 0.25 9.16 -3.21
C ASP A 51 -1.10 8.95 -2.53
N ALA A 52 -1.42 7.71 -2.24
CA ALA A 52 -2.61 7.39 -1.46
C ALA A 52 -2.40 7.79 0.02
N PHE A 53 -3.26 8.66 0.52
CA PHE A 53 -3.22 9.05 1.93
C PHE A 53 -3.66 7.91 2.83
N SER A 54 -2.74 7.42 3.67
CA SER A 54 -2.99 6.30 4.60
C SER A 54 -3.69 5.12 3.92
N GLY A 55 -3.21 4.74 2.73
CA GLY A 55 -3.88 3.79 1.85
C GLY A 55 -4.16 2.44 2.51
N TYR A 56 -3.17 1.87 3.19
CA TYR A 56 -3.34 0.59 3.87
C TYR A 56 -4.38 0.65 4.99
N ASN A 57 -4.44 1.76 5.72
CA ASN A 57 -5.39 1.95 6.82
C ASN A 57 -6.84 2.09 6.36
N GLN A 58 -7.10 2.19 5.06
CA GLN A 58 -8.44 2.20 4.50
C GLN A 58 -9.02 0.79 4.34
N ILE A 59 -8.20 -0.24 4.45
CA ILE A 59 -8.60 -1.64 4.36
C ILE A 59 -8.83 -2.18 5.77
N LYS A 60 -10.05 -2.64 6.04
CA LYS A 60 -10.39 -3.26 7.33
C LYS A 60 -9.76 -4.64 7.46
N MET A 61 -9.27 -4.95 8.66
CA MET A 61 -8.84 -6.30 8.98
C MET A 61 -10.04 -7.24 9.11
N HIS A 62 -9.87 -8.47 8.66
CA HIS A 62 -10.85 -9.50 8.92
C HIS A 62 -10.95 -9.73 10.44
N PRO A 63 -12.17 -9.86 11.03
CA PRO A 63 -12.33 -10.01 12.48
C PRO A 63 -11.53 -11.15 13.10
N ARG A 64 -11.33 -12.24 12.37
CA ARG A 64 -10.51 -13.39 12.82
C ARG A 64 -9.01 -13.07 12.89
N ASP A 65 -8.56 -12.08 12.17
CA ASP A 65 -7.14 -11.71 12.08
C ASP A 65 -6.78 -10.55 13.00
N GLU A 66 -7.75 -9.83 13.56
CA GLU A 66 -7.51 -8.68 14.43
C GLU A 66 -6.64 -9.05 15.65
N SER A 67 -6.93 -10.18 16.30
CA SER A 67 -6.17 -10.64 17.46
C SER A 67 -4.73 -11.03 17.12
N LYS A 68 -4.47 -11.48 15.90
CA LYS A 68 -3.13 -11.84 15.42
C LYS A 68 -2.25 -10.61 15.21
N MET A 69 -2.87 -9.43 15.11
CA MET A 69 -2.20 -8.14 14.93
C MET A 69 -1.95 -7.43 16.26
N ALA A 70 -2.19 -8.11 17.38
CA ALA A 70 -2.05 -7.52 18.70
C ALA A 70 -0.58 -7.20 19.02
N PHE A 71 -0.36 -6.06 19.66
CA PHE A 71 0.93 -5.68 20.20
C PHE A 71 0.75 -5.12 21.62
N MET A 72 1.77 -5.26 22.42
CA MET A 72 1.74 -4.84 23.81
C MET A 72 2.53 -3.55 24.00
N THR A 73 1.98 -2.68 24.85
CA THR A 73 2.68 -1.54 25.43
C THR A 73 2.83 -1.76 26.93
N GLU A 74 3.51 -0.87 27.62
CA GLU A 74 3.66 -0.95 29.09
C GLU A 74 2.34 -0.96 29.84
N THR A 75 1.29 -0.35 29.27
CA THR A 75 0.00 -0.16 29.93
C THR A 75 -1.11 -1.05 29.42
N CYS A 76 -1.11 -1.37 28.11
CA CYS A 76 -2.22 -2.07 27.48
C CYS A 76 -1.77 -2.96 26.32
N SER A 77 -2.65 -3.88 25.92
CA SER A 77 -2.58 -4.58 24.65
C SER A 77 -3.50 -3.91 23.64
N TYR A 78 -2.99 -3.66 22.45
CA TYR A 78 -3.72 -3.05 21.34
C TYR A 78 -3.71 -3.96 20.12
N CYS A 79 -4.69 -3.83 19.27
CA CYS A 79 -4.70 -4.48 17.97
C CYS A 79 -5.16 -3.53 16.87
N TYR A 80 -4.67 -3.77 15.65
CA TYR A 80 -5.13 -3.03 14.49
C TYR A 80 -6.48 -3.58 14.00
N LYS A 81 -7.43 -2.69 13.78
CA LYS A 81 -8.70 -2.99 13.10
C LYS A 81 -8.65 -2.73 11.60
N VAL A 82 -7.60 -2.07 11.16
CA VAL A 82 -7.31 -1.77 9.76
C VAL A 82 -5.92 -2.31 9.42
N MET A 83 -5.65 -2.50 8.13
CA MET A 83 -4.37 -3.05 7.69
C MET A 83 -3.22 -2.08 8.00
N PRO A 84 -2.25 -2.47 8.83
CA PRO A 84 -1.09 -1.64 9.14
C PRO A 84 0.02 -1.85 8.11
N PHE A 85 1.05 -1.00 8.19
CA PHE A 85 2.32 -1.23 7.48
C PHE A 85 3.08 -2.42 8.07
N GLY A 86 3.90 -3.04 7.24
CA GLY A 86 4.83 -4.10 7.66
C GLY A 86 4.31 -5.52 7.51
N LEU A 87 3.09 -5.72 7.04
CA LEU A 87 2.57 -7.03 6.72
C LEU A 87 3.10 -7.53 5.38
N LYS A 88 3.42 -8.82 5.32
CA LYS A 88 3.96 -9.48 4.12
C LYS A 88 3.12 -9.26 2.86
N ASN A 89 1.80 -9.36 2.99
CA ASN A 89 0.87 -9.31 1.87
C ASN A 89 0.16 -7.95 1.73
N ALA A 90 0.58 -6.93 2.44
CA ALA A 90 -0.07 -5.62 2.41
C ALA A 90 -0.05 -5.00 1.02
N GLY A 91 1.10 -5.03 0.36
CA GLY A 91 1.25 -4.52 -1.00
C GLY A 91 0.35 -5.22 -2.01
N ALA A 92 0.32 -6.55 -1.98
CA ALA A 92 -0.52 -7.34 -2.89
C ALA A 92 -2.02 -7.08 -2.66
N THR A 93 -2.44 -7.01 -1.41
CA THR A 93 -3.84 -6.73 -1.05
C THR A 93 -4.26 -5.34 -1.51
N TYR A 94 -3.43 -4.34 -1.29
CA TYR A 94 -3.71 -2.97 -1.71
C TYR A 94 -3.72 -2.83 -3.23
N GLN A 95 -2.79 -3.46 -3.93
CA GLN A 95 -2.76 -3.47 -5.40
C GLN A 95 -4.03 -4.08 -5.99
N ARG A 96 -4.50 -5.19 -5.43
CA ARG A 96 -5.76 -5.82 -5.84
C ARG A 96 -6.95 -4.90 -5.66
N LEU A 97 -7.00 -4.17 -4.55
CA LEU A 97 -8.04 -3.16 -4.30
C LEU A 97 -7.98 -2.03 -5.33
N MET A 98 -6.79 -1.48 -5.57
CA MET A 98 -6.63 -0.36 -6.50
C MET A 98 -6.98 -0.77 -7.94
N GLU A 99 -6.58 -1.95 -8.37
CA GLU A 99 -6.94 -2.47 -9.71
C GLU A 99 -8.44 -2.66 -9.86
N LYS A 100 -9.13 -3.06 -8.80
CA LYS A 100 -10.60 -3.18 -8.80
C LYS A 100 -11.30 -1.82 -8.85
N VAL A 101 -10.85 -0.88 -8.03
CA VAL A 101 -11.45 0.46 -7.95
C VAL A 101 -11.21 1.26 -9.22
N LEU A 102 -10.00 1.18 -9.78
CA LEU A 102 -9.57 1.96 -10.95
C LEU A 102 -9.77 1.22 -12.27
N ALA A 103 -10.38 0.04 -12.26
CA ALA A 103 -10.50 -0.82 -13.45
C ALA A 103 -10.95 -0.09 -14.74
N PRO A 104 -11.94 0.83 -14.72
CA PRO A 104 -12.35 1.54 -15.92
C PRO A 104 -11.28 2.45 -16.51
N MET A 105 -10.32 2.89 -15.70
CA MET A 105 -9.31 3.89 -16.07
C MET A 105 -7.91 3.30 -16.26
N LEU A 106 -7.66 2.10 -15.71
CA LEU A 106 -6.35 1.45 -15.80
C LEU A 106 -5.97 1.15 -17.25
N GLY A 107 -4.70 1.42 -17.58
CA GLY A 107 -4.16 1.22 -18.92
C GLY A 107 -4.52 2.30 -19.92
N ARG A 108 -5.42 3.22 -19.58
CA ARG A 108 -5.78 4.38 -20.41
C ARG A 108 -5.00 5.61 -20.00
N ASN A 109 -5.38 6.20 -18.87
CA ASN A 109 -4.78 7.44 -18.36
C ASN A 109 -4.34 7.33 -16.90
N VAL A 110 -4.54 6.19 -16.25
CA VAL A 110 -4.16 5.93 -14.87
C VAL A 110 -3.39 4.63 -14.79
N GLN A 111 -2.28 4.66 -14.06
CA GLN A 111 -1.51 3.48 -13.67
C GLN A 111 -1.40 3.45 -12.16
N ALA A 112 -1.49 2.27 -11.56
CA ALA A 112 -1.38 2.09 -10.12
C ALA A 112 -0.25 1.12 -9.78
N TYR A 113 0.60 1.52 -8.83
CA TYR A 113 1.63 0.68 -8.24
C TYR A 113 1.58 0.83 -6.73
N VAL A 114 0.87 -0.08 -6.05
CA VAL A 114 0.62 -0.07 -4.61
C VAL A 114 0.08 1.31 -4.16
N ASP A 115 0.84 2.10 -3.42
CA ASP A 115 0.43 3.42 -2.91
C ASP A 115 0.48 4.53 -3.95
N ASP A 116 1.19 4.32 -5.04
CA ASP A 116 1.44 5.34 -6.05
C ASP A 116 0.49 5.20 -7.23
N MET A 117 -0.11 6.30 -7.62
CA MET A 117 -0.92 6.41 -8.82
C MET A 117 -0.28 7.41 -9.78
N VAL A 118 -0.19 7.04 -11.05
CA VAL A 118 0.30 7.92 -12.11
C VAL A 118 -0.83 8.24 -13.05
N VAL A 119 -1.15 9.51 -13.16
CA VAL A 119 -2.16 10.02 -14.11
C VAL A 119 -1.44 10.68 -15.27
N THR A 120 -1.78 10.29 -16.49
CA THR A 120 -1.15 10.76 -17.71
C THR A 120 -2.18 11.37 -18.67
N SER A 121 -1.74 12.32 -19.47
CA SER A 121 -2.56 12.89 -20.53
C SER A 121 -1.71 13.19 -21.76
N HIS A 122 -2.25 12.92 -22.95
CA HIS A 122 -1.63 13.27 -24.20
C HIS A 122 -1.89 14.71 -24.63
N GLU A 123 -2.88 15.36 -24.03
CA GLU A 123 -3.29 16.73 -24.32
C GLU A 123 -3.18 17.61 -23.07
N ARG A 124 -2.80 18.87 -23.32
CA ARG A 124 -2.95 19.94 -22.32
C ARG A 124 -4.37 20.50 -22.44
N ARG A 125 -5.14 20.37 -21.41
CA ARG A 125 -6.39 21.09 -21.24
C ARG A 125 -6.30 22.03 -20.06
#